data_186dadbfd9abe633111dc0844f9dcef3
#
_entry.id   186dadbfd9abe633111dc0844f9dcef3
#
_cell.length_a   1.000
_cell.length_b   1.000
_cell.length_c   1.000
_cell.angle_alpha   90.00
_cell.angle_beta   90.00
_cell.angle_gamma   90.00
#
_symmetry.space_group_name_H-M   'P 1'
#
loop_
_entity.id
_entity.type
_entity.pdbx_description
1 polymer ?
#
loop_
_entity_poly.entity_id
_entity_poly.type
_entity_poly.pdbx_seq_one_letter_code
_entity_poly.pdbx_strand_id
1 'polypeptide(L)'
;LLHSEAVSQLNIGATLTVANHLAVELISKYMEKCEGAPISLEIYNTEQVVEKVLNYELDMGMIEGDAHHPQLNIIPWRDDELNLFCSPKHPLASKKTIVDKDLLKADWILREQGSGTRQTFDRAMYGLLPKMNIPLELRGTEAIKQAVKQNIGIGCLSRLSLKEDFGRGELAKLHAPNRDLSRKLYLI
;
A
#
# COMPACT_ATOMS: atom_id res chain seq x y z
N LEU A 1 -34.65 34.81 -1.46
CA LEU A 1 -34.37 33.61 -0.69
C LEU A 1 -33.26 32.86 -1.42
N LEU A 2 -32.00 33.13 -1.06
CA LEU A 2 -30.85 32.38 -1.50
C LEU A 2 -30.92 31.00 -0.83
N HIS A 3 -31.20 29.96 -1.58
CA HIS A 3 -30.88 28.61 -1.17
C HIS A 3 -29.36 28.55 -1.02
N SER A 4 -28.84 28.55 0.21
CA SER A 4 -27.54 28.00 0.47
C SER A 4 -27.64 26.51 0.14
N GLU A 5 -27.14 26.10 -1.02
CA GLU A 5 -26.90 24.69 -1.26
C GLU A 5 -25.98 24.24 -0.13
N ALA A 6 -26.51 23.38 0.73
CA ALA A 6 -25.70 22.76 1.77
C ALA A 6 -24.59 22.01 1.03
N VAL A 7 -23.35 22.48 1.18
CA VAL A 7 -22.20 21.80 0.60
C VAL A 7 -22.16 20.43 1.23
N SER A 8 -22.48 19.40 0.45
CA SER A 8 -22.47 18.01 0.93
C SER A 8 -21.05 17.64 1.33
N GLN A 9 -20.91 16.94 2.44
CA GLN A 9 -19.64 16.37 2.86
C GLN A 9 -19.15 15.35 1.81
N LEU A 10 -17.89 15.44 1.43
CA LEU A 10 -17.23 14.46 0.56
C LEU A 10 -16.56 13.40 1.42
N ASN A 11 -17.02 12.16 1.33
CA ASN A 11 -16.49 11.01 2.08
C ASN A 11 -15.54 10.21 1.20
N ILE A 12 -14.26 10.24 1.53
CA ILE A 12 -13.19 9.58 0.76
C ILE A 12 -12.63 8.44 1.58
N GLY A 13 -12.52 7.25 0.97
CA GLY A 13 -11.74 6.14 1.51
C GLY A 13 -10.38 6.05 0.82
N ALA A 14 -9.32 5.83 1.57
CA ALA A 14 -8.01 5.58 1.00
C ALA A 14 -7.31 4.43 1.70
N THR A 15 -6.49 3.72 0.94
CA THR A 15 -5.59 2.72 1.52
C THR A 15 -4.46 3.41 2.26
N LEU A 16 -3.83 2.70 3.18
CA LEU A 16 -2.86 3.27 4.11
C LEU A 16 -1.69 3.99 3.42
N THR A 17 -1.12 3.40 2.37
CA THR A 17 -0.05 4.01 1.58
C THR A 17 -0.51 5.30 0.91
N VAL A 18 -1.68 5.26 0.26
CA VAL A 18 -2.24 6.41 -0.44
C VAL A 18 -2.61 7.53 0.53
N ALA A 19 -3.26 7.20 1.64
CA ALA A 19 -3.64 8.18 2.66
C ALA A 19 -2.43 8.92 3.23
N ASN A 20 -1.40 8.17 3.64
CA ASN A 20 -0.24 8.73 4.31
C ASN A 20 0.70 9.53 3.41
N HIS A 21 0.76 9.22 2.11
CA HIS A 21 1.78 9.79 1.23
C HIS A 21 1.24 10.63 0.08
N LEU A 22 -0.03 10.52 -0.28
CA LEU A 22 -0.58 11.15 -1.49
C LEU A 22 -1.91 11.86 -1.28
N ALA A 23 -2.85 11.29 -0.52
CA ALA A 23 -4.22 11.79 -0.45
C ALA A 23 -4.30 13.18 0.18
N VAL A 24 -3.54 13.45 1.23
CA VAL A 24 -3.58 14.74 1.95
C VAL A 24 -3.13 15.89 1.04
N GLU A 25 -2.10 15.69 0.21
CA GLU A 25 -1.66 16.69 -0.76
C GLU A 25 -2.77 16.98 -1.80
N LEU A 26 -3.44 15.95 -2.29
CA LEU A 26 -4.52 16.09 -3.26
C LEU A 26 -5.72 16.81 -2.64
N ILE A 27 -6.09 16.45 -1.42
CA ILE A 27 -7.18 17.09 -0.66
C ILE A 27 -6.86 18.56 -0.41
N SER A 28 -5.63 18.90 -0.02
CA SER A 28 -5.21 20.29 0.19
C SER A 28 -5.43 21.13 -1.08
N LYS A 29 -4.99 20.62 -2.24
CA LYS A 29 -5.20 21.30 -3.52
C LYS A 29 -6.67 21.44 -3.91
N TYR A 30 -7.50 20.49 -3.53
CA TYR A 30 -8.95 20.56 -3.74
C TYR A 30 -9.58 21.63 -2.85
N MET A 31 -9.22 21.69 -1.57
CA MET A 31 -9.74 22.68 -0.63
C MET A 31 -9.37 24.12 -1.00
N GLU A 32 -8.21 24.34 -1.62
CA GLU A 32 -7.80 25.65 -2.16
C GLU A 32 -8.71 26.13 -3.29
N LYS A 33 -9.32 25.20 -4.04
CA LYS A 33 -10.19 25.50 -5.18
C LYS A 33 -11.67 25.51 -4.84
N CYS A 34 -12.05 24.78 -3.84
CA CYS A 34 -13.45 24.56 -3.43
C CYS A 34 -13.62 24.93 -1.95
N GLU A 35 -13.75 26.23 -1.70
CA GLU A 35 -13.93 26.72 -0.31
C GLU A 35 -15.20 26.18 0.33
N GLY A 36 -15.06 25.73 1.57
CA GLY A 36 -16.19 25.37 2.44
C GLY A 36 -16.75 23.96 2.26
N ALA A 37 -16.21 23.13 1.38
CA ALA A 37 -16.63 21.74 1.27
C ALA A 37 -15.99 20.88 2.39
N PRO A 38 -16.76 20.34 3.35
CA PRO A 38 -16.22 19.44 4.36
C PRO A 38 -15.80 18.12 3.70
N ILE A 39 -14.59 17.64 4.04
CA ILE A 39 -14.04 16.37 3.54
C ILE A 39 -13.76 15.46 4.72
N SER A 40 -14.20 14.21 4.61
CA SER A 40 -13.79 13.12 5.48
C SER A 40 -12.85 12.18 4.72
N LEU A 41 -11.69 11.86 5.30
CA LEU A 41 -10.77 10.85 4.77
C LEU A 41 -10.66 9.71 5.77
N GLU A 42 -11.10 8.53 5.37
CA GLU A 42 -11.03 7.32 6.17
C GLU A 42 -10.04 6.32 5.58
N ILE A 43 -9.35 5.59 6.46
CA ILE A 43 -8.29 4.66 6.06
C ILE A 43 -8.78 3.22 6.21
N TYR A 44 -8.70 2.48 5.10
CA TYR A 44 -9.11 1.08 5.00
C TYR A 44 -8.11 0.31 4.12
N ASN A 45 -8.20 -1.01 4.06
CA ASN A 45 -7.50 -1.74 3.00
C ASN A 45 -8.30 -1.70 1.69
N THR A 46 -7.69 -2.17 0.59
CA THR A 46 -8.31 -2.09 -0.74
C THR A 46 -9.67 -2.76 -0.80
N GLU A 47 -9.81 -3.96 -0.25
CA GLU A 47 -11.07 -4.70 -0.22
C GLU A 47 -12.18 -3.91 0.50
N GLN A 48 -11.86 -3.36 1.65
CA GLN A 48 -12.80 -2.56 2.44
C GLN A 48 -13.20 -1.25 1.74
N VAL A 49 -12.25 -0.55 1.09
CA VAL A 49 -12.56 0.66 0.31
C VAL A 49 -13.51 0.32 -0.83
N VAL A 50 -13.23 -0.73 -1.58
CA VAL A 50 -14.08 -1.21 -2.68
C VAL A 50 -15.50 -1.52 -2.18
N GLU A 51 -15.61 -2.29 -1.09
CA GLU A 51 -16.90 -2.64 -0.51
C GLU A 51 -17.71 -1.39 -0.10
N LYS A 52 -17.06 -0.44 0.56
CA LYS A 52 -17.71 0.78 1.04
C LYS A 52 -18.15 1.72 -0.09
N VAL A 53 -17.39 1.80 -1.18
CA VAL A 53 -17.81 2.54 -2.37
C VAL A 53 -19.01 1.87 -3.03
N LEU A 54 -19.00 0.54 -3.17
CA LEU A 54 -20.13 -0.22 -3.72
C LEU A 54 -21.41 -0.09 -2.88
N ASN A 55 -21.27 0.04 -1.57
CA ASN A 55 -22.39 0.23 -0.63
C ASN A 55 -22.80 1.69 -0.48
N TYR A 56 -22.22 2.63 -1.23
CA TYR A 56 -22.49 4.07 -1.12
C TYR A 56 -22.19 4.66 0.26
N GLU A 57 -21.30 4.03 1.04
CA GLU A 57 -20.79 4.57 2.31
C GLU A 57 -19.68 5.60 2.07
N LEU A 58 -18.99 5.50 0.94
CA LEU A 58 -17.98 6.43 0.46
C LEU A 58 -18.36 6.96 -0.92
N ASP A 59 -18.04 8.22 -1.18
CA ASP A 59 -18.28 8.86 -2.48
C ASP A 59 -17.20 8.49 -3.50
N MET A 60 -15.98 8.22 -3.02
CA MET A 60 -14.87 7.76 -3.83
C MET A 60 -13.84 7.01 -3.01
N GLY A 61 -13.02 6.23 -3.70
CA GLY A 61 -11.88 5.51 -3.14
C GLY A 61 -10.57 5.81 -3.84
N MET A 62 -9.48 5.79 -3.07
CA MET A 62 -8.10 5.86 -3.56
C MET A 62 -7.39 4.58 -3.13
N ILE A 63 -7.08 3.71 -4.08
CA ILE A 63 -6.61 2.35 -3.77
C ILE A 63 -5.33 1.98 -4.51
N GLU A 64 -4.64 0.99 -4.00
CA GLU A 64 -3.62 0.22 -4.69
C GLU A 64 -4.08 -1.22 -4.93
N GLY A 65 -3.49 -1.85 -5.95
CA GLY A 65 -3.85 -3.21 -6.37
C GLY A 65 -4.98 -3.24 -7.40
N ASP A 66 -5.36 -4.43 -7.79
CA ASP A 66 -6.37 -4.61 -8.82
C ASP A 66 -7.78 -4.64 -8.19
N ALA A 67 -8.63 -3.76 -8.65
CA ALA A 67 -10.06 -3.77 -8.36
C ALA A 67 -10.82 -3.91 -9.68
N HIS A 68 -11.46 -5.03 -9.88
CA HIS A 68 -12.31 -5.26 -11.04
C HIS A 68 -13.74 -5.50 -10.58
N HIS A 69 -14.61 -4.52 -10.80
CA HIS A 69 -16.02 -4.65 -10.52
C HIS A 69 -16.85 -3.90 -11.57
N PRO A 70 -17.88 -4.52 -12.16
CA PRO A 70 -18.66 -3.92 -13.26
C PRO A 70 -19.38 -2.62 -12.86
N GLN A 71 -19.63 -2.40 -11.57
CA GLN A 71 -20.29 -1.21 -11.07
C GLN A 71 -19.30 -0.09 -10.65
N LEU A 72 -17.98 -0.32 -10.75
CA LEU A 72 -16.98 0.69 -10.40
C LEU A 72 -16.39 1.33 -11.66
N ASN A 73 -16.26 2.63 -11.63
CA ASN A 73 -15.43 3.37 -12.58
C ASN A 73 -14.00 3.42 -12.02
N ILE A 74 -13.08 2.69 -12.64
CA ILE A 74 -11.72 2.52 -12.14
C ILE A 74 -10.78 3.34 -13.03
N ILE A 75 -10.18 4.37 -12.46
CA ILE A 75 -9.33 5.33 -13.16
C ILE A 75 -7.88 5.13 -12.70
N PRO A 76 -6.96 4.72 -13.60
CA PRO A 76 -5.53 4.70 -13.29
C PRO A 76 -5.05 6.12 -12.95
N TRP A 77 -4.34 6.25 -11.83
CA TRP A 77 -3.91 7.56 -11.33
C TRP A 77 -2.40 7.73 -11.27
N ARG A 78 -1.68 6.78 -10.66
CA ARG A 78 -0.23 6.84 -10.51
C ARG A 78 0.41 5.47 -10.59
N ASP A 79 1.69 5.44 -10.97
CA ASP A 79 2.53 4.26 -10.86
C ASP A 79 3.20 4.22 -9.49
N ASP A 80 3.28 3.02 -8.91
CA ASP A 80 3.99 2.72 -7.68
C ASP A 80 4.78 1.41 -7.85
N GLU A 81 5.69 1.15 -6.92
CA GLU A 81 6.50 -0.05 -6.87
C GLU A 81 6.64 -0.51 -5.43
N LEU A 82 6.50 -1.79 -5.19
CA LEU A 82 6.85 -2.38 -3.91
C LEU A 82 8.36 -2.65 -3.87
N ASN A 83 8.93 -2.48 -2.69
CA ASN A 83 10.29 -2.87 -2.40
C ASN A 83 10.31 -4.00 -1.36
N LEU A 84 11.11 -5.01 -1.63
CA LEU A 84 11.51 -5.96 -0.62
C LEU A 84 12.60 -5.32 0.25
N PHE A 85 12.52 -5.55 1.56
CA PHE A 85 13.46 -4.93 2.47
C PHE A 85 13.72 -5.78 3.71
N CYS A 86 14.84 -5.53 4.34
CA CYS A 86 15.26 -6.21 5.57
C CYS A 86 15.97 -5.27 6.54
N SER A 87 16.27 -5.76 7.73
CA SER A 87 17.22 -5.10 8.63
C SER A 87 18.61 -5.05 7.98
N PRO A 88 19.41 -3.98 8.16
CA PRO A 88 20.81 -3.96 7.72
C PRO A 88 21.65 -5.09 8.32
N LYS A 89 21.22 -5.69 9.43
CA LYS A 89 21.86 -6.84 10.09
C LYS A 89 21.46 -8.19 9.49
N HIS A 90 20.46 -8.22 8.62
CA HIS A 90 19.98 -9.46 8.01
C HIS A 90 20.99 -9.99 6.99
N PRO A 91 21.23 -11.32 6.89
CA PRO A 91 22.19 -11.89 5.95
C PRO A 91 21.96 -11.49 4.48
N LEU A 92 20.71 -11.27 4.10
CA LEU A 92 20.37 -10.86 2.73
C LEU A 92 20.74 -9.40 2.42
N ALA A 93 20.99 -8.55 3.41
CA ALA A 93 21.35 -7.15 3.20
C ALA A 93 22.67 -6.96 2.43
N SER A 94 23.59 -7.91 2.53
CA SER A 94 24.88 -7.89 1.84
C SER A 94 24.84 -8.49 0.42
N LYS A 95 23.74 -9.13 0.03
CA LYS A 95 23.59 -9.73 -1.29
C LYS A 95 23.26 -8.69 -2.35
N LYS A 96 23.97 -8.71 -3.48
CA LYS A 96 23.68 -7.84 -4.64
C LYS A 96 22.36 -8.18 -5.32
N THR A 97 22.03 -9.47 -5.37
CA THR A 97 20.84 -9.98 -6.05
C THR A 97 20.21 -11.09 -5.22
N ILE A 98 18.91 -10.97 -5.03
CA ILE A 98 18.09 -11.95 -4.32
C ILE A 98 17.45 -12.86 -5.37
N VAL A 99 17.60 -14.16 -5.19
CA VAL A 99 17.03 -15.18 -6.07
C VAL A 99 15.92 -15.94 -5.35
N ASP A 100 15.14 -16.72 -6.10
CA ASP A 100 13.99 -17.46 -5.58
C ASP A 100 14.32 -18.33 -4.35
N LYS A 101 15.49 -18.97 -4.35
CA LYS A 101 15.97 -19.77 -3.21
C LYS A 101 16.13 -18.94 -1.93
N ASP A 102 16.54 -17.68 -2.06
CA ASP A 102 16.64 -16.78 -0.91
C ASP A 102 15.25 -16.40 -0.39
N LEU A 103 14.32 -16.10 -1.31
CA LEU A 103 12.95 -15.75 -0.99
C LEU A 103 12.21 -16.90 -0.27
N LEU A 104 12.47 -18.14 -0.69
CA LEU A 104 11.89 -19.34 -0.08
C LEU A 104 12.45 -19.67 1.31
N LYS A 105 13.66 -19.22 1.63
CA LYS A 105 14.30 -19.46 2.92
C LYS A 105 14.03 -18.37 3.95
N ALA A 106 13.54 -17.22 3.50
CA ALA A 106 13.29 -16.08 4.36
C ALA A 106 11.97 -16.22 5.12
N ASP A 107 11.94 -15.68 6.33
CA ASP A 107 10.72 -15.44 7.08
C ASP A 107 10.12 -14.11 6.63
N TRP A 108 8.84 -14.13 6.26
CA TRP A 108 8.15 -12.99 5.71
C TRP A 108 7.21 -12.33 6.71
N ILE A 109 7.29 -11.02 6.80
CA ILE A 109 6.37 -10.18 7.55
C ILE A 109 5.57 -9.38 6.55
N LEU A 110 4.29 -9.68 6.41
CA LEU A 110 3.46 -9.17 5.33
C LEU A 110 2.22 -8.45 5.84
N ARG A 111 1.62 -7.68 4.94
CA ARG A 111 0.29 -7.12 5.13
C ARG A 111 -0.77 -8.24 5.12
N GLU A 112 -1.90 -7.92 5.71
CA GLU A 112 -3.08 -8.78 5.77
C GLU A 112 -3.67 -9.06 4.39
N GLN A 113 -4.44 -10.13 4.28
CA GLN A 113 -5.29 -10.39 3.13
C GLN A 113 -6.31 -9.24 2.95
N GLY A 114 -6.64 -8.89 1.71
CA GLY A 114 -7.45 -7.71 1.38
C GLY A 114 -6.65 -6.41 1.19
N SER A 115 -5.37 -6.38 1.61
CA SER A 115 -4.45 -5.28 1.29
C SER A 115 -4.01 -5.34 -0.17
N GLY A 116 -4.04 -4.21 -0.87
CA GLY A 116 -3.48 -4.10 -2.23
C GLY A 116 -1.97 -4.34 -2.28
N THR A 117 -1.25 -4.01 -1.21
CA THR A 117 0.17 -4.37 -1.05
C THR A 117 0.34 -5.89 -0.99
N ARG A 118 -0.49 -6.60 -0.22
CA ARG A 118 -0.46 -8.05 -0.15
C ARG A 118 -0.81 -8.69 -1.50
N GLN A 119 -1.82 -8.19 -2.17
CA GLN A 119 -2.22 -8.68 -3.49
C GLN A 119 -1.09 -8.54 -4.52
N THR A 120 -0.41 -7.40 -4.56
CA THR A 120 0.74 -7.19 -5.46
C THR A 120 1.90 -8.12 -5.11
N PHE A 121 2.19 -8.31 -3.82
CA PHE A 121 3.18 -9.26 -3.36
C PHE A 121 2.85 -10.69 -3.78
N ASP A 122 1.65 -11.15 -3.54
CA ASP A 122 1.19 -12.51 -3.88
C ASP A 122 1.31 -12.76 -5.39
N ARG A 123 0.94 -11.78 -6.23
CA ARG A 123 1.14 -11.83 -7.68
C ARG A 123 2.63 -11.92 -8.05
N ALA A 124 3.48 -11.09 -7.46
CA ALA A 124 4.92 -11.08 -7.73
C ALA A 124 5.60 -12.41 -7.32
N MET A 125 5.08 -13.06 -6.28
CA MET A 125 5.59 -14.34 -5.75
C MET A 125 4.85 -15.55 -6.31
N TYR A 126 4.11 -15.39 -7.42
CA TYR A 126 3.43 -16.50 -8.07
C TYR A 126 4.39 -17.66 -8.31
N GLY A 127 3.96 -18.87 -7.97
CA GLY A 127 4.75 -20.10 -8.02
C GLY A 127 5.65 -20.35 -6.80
N LEU A 128 5.96 -19.34 -5.99
CA LEU A 128 6.71 -19.51 -4.72
C LEU A 128 5.80 -19.51 -3.50
N LEU A 129 4.71 -18.75 -3.53
CA LEU A 129 3.88 -18.42 -2.38
C LEU A 129 3.48 -19.63 -1.51
N PRO A 130 3.08 -20.80 -2.06
CA PRO A 130 2.71 -21.98 -1.26
C PRO A 130 3.85 -22.57 -0.41
N LYS A 131 5.11 -22.21 -0.76
CA LYS A 131 6.32 -22.72 -0.07
C LYS A 131 7.01 -21.66 0.78
N MET A 132 6.48 -20.44 0.80
CA MET A 132 7.04 -19.34 1.58
C MET A 132 6.60 -19.43 3.02
N ASN A 133 7.49 -19.08 3.95
CA ASN A 133 7.15 -18.99 5.36
C ASN A 133 6.70 -17.56 5.71
N ILE A 134 5.48 -17.42 6.18
CA ILE A 134 4.88 -16.14 6.58
C ILE A 134 4.46 -16.24 8.06
N PRO A 135 5.42 -16.13 9.00
CA PRO A 135 5.13 -16.28 10.41
C PRO A 135 4.34 -15.10 11.00
N LEU A 136 4.33 -13.94 10.36
CA LEU A 136 3.69 -12.74 10.89
C LEU A 136 2.94 -11.96 9.82
N GLU A 137 1.67 -11.71 10.08
CA GLU A 137 0.81 -10.86 9.27
C GLU A 137 0.35 -9.67 10.11
N LEU A 138 0.52 -8.45 9.57
CA LEU A 138 0.22 -7.21 10.28
C LEU A 138 -0.58 -6.25 9.39
N ARG A 139 -1.51 -5.51 9.99
CA ARG A 139 -2.35 -4.52 9.28
C ARG A 139 -1.71 -3.17 9.09
N GLY A 140 -0.64 -2.85 9.79
CA GLY A 140 -0.02 -1.53 9.79
C GLY A 140 1.35 -1.53 9.14
N THR A 141 1.61 -0.56 8.27
CA THR A 141 2.91 -0.34 7.63
C THR A 141 4.03 -0.13 8.64
N GLU A 142 3.81 0.71 9.66
CA GLU A 142 4.80 0.99 10.69
C GLU A 142 5.10 -0.25 11.55
N ALA A 143 4.09 -1.05 11.86
CA ALA A 143 4.28 -2.28 12.62
C ALA A 143 5.17 -3.28 11.84
N ILE A 144 4.97 -3.41 10.54
CA ILE A 144 5.83 -4.23 9.67
C ILE A 144 7.27 -3.70 9.67
N LYS A 145 7.47 -2.39 9.50
CA LYS A 145 8.82 -1.79 9.53
C LYS A 145 9.51 -2.06 10.87
N GLN A 146 8.81 -1.90 11.98
CA GLN A 146 9.36 -2.17 13.30
C GLN A 146 9.76 -3.65 13.47
N ALA A 147 8.91 -4.58 13.05
CA ALA A 147 9.22 -6.02 13.12
C ALA A 147 10.46 -6.37 12.28
N VAL A 148 10.59 -5.80 11.08
CA VAL A 148 11.77 -5.99 10.23
C VAL A 148 13.03 -5.35 10.83
N LYS A 149 12.93 -4.16 11.44
CA LYS A 149 14.05 -3.52 12.17
C LYS A 149 14.55 -4.39 13.32
N GLN A 150 13.67 -5.14 13.99
CA GLN A 150 14.05 -6.13 15.00
C GLN A 150 14.64 -7.42 14.41
N ASN A 151 14.81 -7.48 13.11
CA ASN A 151 15.36 -8.64 12.39
C ASN A 151 14.56 -9.95 12.59
N ILE A 152 13.24 -9.82 12.76
CA ILE A 152 12.32 -10.98 12.86
C ILE A 152 12.18 -11.67 11.50
N GLY A 153 12.28 -10.89 10.40
CA GLY A 153 12.17 -11.39 9.04
C GLY A 153 12.35 -10.25 8.03
N ILE A 154 11.92 -10.49 6.80
CA ILE A 154 11.96 -9.51 5.71
C ILE A 154 10.55 -9.07 5.33
N GLY A 155 10.42 -7.90 4.75
CA GLY A 155 9.14 -7.29 4.42
C GLY A 155 9.01 -6.87 2.96
N CYS A 156 7.78 -6.50 2.59
CA CYS A 156 7.43 -5.94 1.30
C CYS A 156 6.41 -4.80 1.48
N LEU A 157 6.78 -3.59 1.11
CA LEU A 157 5.96 -2.39 1.21
C LEU A 157 6.20 -1.45 0.03
N SER A 158 5.30 -0.48 -0.17
CA SER A 158 5.52 0.58 -1.15
C SER A 158 6.82 1.33 -0.91
N ARG A 159 7.50 1.68 -2.00
CA ARG A 159 8.68 2.55 -1.98
C ARG A 159 8.40 3.88 -1.27
N LEU A 160 7.16 4.38 -1.33
CA LEU A 160 6.74 5.62 -0.68
C LEU A 160 6.88 5.52 0.85
N SER A 161 6.55 4.36 1.41
CA SER A 161 6.63 4.12 2.86
C SER A 161 8.04 3.86 3.38
N LEU A 162 8.99 3.52 2.50
CA LEU A 162 10.34 3.08 2.86
C LEU A 162 11.43 4.12 2.59
N LYS A 163 11.09 5.19 1.85
CA LYS A 163 12.07 6.18 1.37
C LYS A 163 12.92 6.75 2.51
N GLU A 164 12.30 7.13 3.61
CA GLU A 164 13.00 7.72 4.74
C GLU A 164 13.87 6.70 5.49
N ASP A 165 13.35 5.50 5.72
CA ASP A 165 14.08 4.43 6.41
C ASP A 165 15.33 4.01 5.63
N PHE A 166 15.24 3.94 4.30
CA PHE A 166 16.40 3.71 3.45
C PHE A 166 17.39 4.87 3.50
N GLY A 167 16.91 6.11 3.47
CA GLY A 167 17.75 7.30 3.56
C GLY A 167 18.52 7.41 4.88
N ARG A 168 17.94 6.90 5.97
CA ARG A 168 18.56 6.86 7.29
C ARG A 168 19.41 5.61 7.54
N GLY A 169 19.41 4.64 6.61
CA GLY A 169 20.09 3.37 6.78
C GLY A 169 19.47 2.44 7.84
N GLU A 170 18.23 2.70 8.26
CA GLU A 170 17.51 1.88 9.24
C GLU A 170 16.97 0.57 8.66
N LEU A 171 16.75 0.56 7.36
CA LEU A 171 16.34 -0.60 6.56
C LEU A 171 17.21 -0.70 5.30
N ALA A 172 17.39 -1.92 4.79
CA ALA A 172 18.12 -2.21 3.57
C ALA A 172 17.17 -2.73 2.47
N LYS A 173 17.27 -2.15 1.27
CA LYS A 173 16.51 -2.61 0.10
C LYS A 173 17.11 -3.91 -0.42
N LEU A 174 16.26 -4.86 -0.75
CA LEU A 174 16.60 -6.13 -1.40
C LEU A 174 16.27 -6.07 -2.89
N HIS A 175 17.21 -6.44 -3.74
CA HIS A 175 17.04 -6.42 -5.19
C HIS A 175 16.72 -7.81 -5.72
N ALA A 176 15.47 -8.02 -6.15
CA ALA A 176 14.96 -9.28 -6.74
C ALA A 176 14.49 -9.04 -8.19
N PRO A 177 15.41 -8.97 -9.18
CA PRO A 177 15.09 -8.52 -10.55
C PRO A 177 14.14 -9.45 -11.30
N ASN A 178 13.99 -10.69 -10.87
CA ASN A 178 13.10 -11.67 -11.49
C ASN A 178 11.66 -11.59 -10.99
N ARG A 179 11.34 -10.63 -10.12
CA ARG A 179 10.01 -10.45 -9.55
C ARG A 179 9.46 -9.07 -9.90
N ASP A 180 8.30 -9.05 -10.56
CA ASP A 180 7.60 -7.80 -10.90
C ASP A 180 6.81 -7.30 -9.70
N LEU A 181 7.34 -6.25 -9.07
CA LEU A 181 6.75 -5.58 -7.92
C LEU A 181 6.09 -4.25 -8.29
N SER A 182 5.95 -3.97 -9.58
CA SER A 182 5.25 -2.80 -10.08
C SER A 182 3.74 -2.89 -9.83
N ARG A 183 3.12 -1.74 -9.61
CA ARG A 183 1.67 -1.62 -9.48
C ARG A 183 1.18 -0.25 -9.90
N LYS A 184 -0.14 -0.12 -10.04
CA LYS A 184 -0.81 1.18 -10.20
C LYS A 184 -1.65 1.51 -8.98
N LEU A 185 -1.82 2.80 -8.77
CA LEU A 185 -2.80 3.37 -7.86
C LEU A 185 -3.99 3.83 -8.68
N TYR A 186 -5.18 3.67 -8.12
CA TYR A 186 -6.44 3.95 -8.80
C TYR A 186 -7.35 4.85 -7.99
N LEU A 187 -8.16 5.62 -8.69
CA LEU A 187 -9.38 6.25 -8.16
C LEU A 187 -10.57 5.37 -8.56
N ILE A 188 -11.50 5.18 -7.66
CA ILE A 188 -12.72 4.40 -7.87
C ILE A 188 -13.95 5.14 -7.38
#